data_c4264cb1bd311bc7c4e5eb0eaf8161e8
#
_entry.id   c4264cb1bd311bc7c4e5eb0eaf8161e8
#
_cell.length_a   1.000
_cell.length_b   1.000
_cell.length_c   1.000
_cell.angle_alpha   90.00
_cell.angle_beta   90.00
_cell.angle_gamma   90.00
#
_symmetry.space_group_name_H-M   'P 1'
#
loop_
_entity.id
_entity.type
_entity.pdbx_description
1 polymer ?
#
loop_
_entity_poly.entity_id
_entity_poly.type
_entity_poly.pdbx_seq_one_letter_code
_entity_poly.pdbx_strand_id
1 'polypeptide(L)'
;MMLWLVAAMAFVSVSLLAVVAVQAGDRFMARYRASFMDQAKLNLADMFLFVNEGALFSSYAVALAGIPLLLWLLSGGWFLPVVALVLLATVPRHAYRVLRQRRINKIQQQLPDGLMMLASSLRAGVGFNPALETLAKDGVPPLAQELSLVLREQHMGVRTEEALENFARRVPLPDVKLFVAAVCISREVGGNLAETLATLAETLRRKLMMEGKVKALTSQGKLQGIVMALLPVGIGGFLYFAYPETMGGLLHEPIGWGLIAICSVLEFIGYKFCQKIMAIDI
;
A
#
# COMPACT_ATOMS: atom_id res chain seq x y z
N MET A 1 -42.05 12.03 -43.42
CA MET A 1 -41.84 13.22 -42.59
C MET A 1 -41.67 12.89 -41.09
N MET A 2 -42.49 12.02 -40.52
CA MET A 2 -42.39 11.65 -39.07
C MET A 2 -41.06 11.00 -38.65
N LEU A 3 -40.49 10.13 -39.47
CA LEU A 3 -39.21 9.44 -39.15
C LEU A 3 -38.04 10.40 -39.03
N TRP A 4 -37.99 11.46 -39.84
CA TRP A 4 -36.93 12.48 -39.77
C TRP A 4 -37.05 13.37 -38.54
N LEU A 5 -38.26 13.64 -38.05
CA LEU A 5 -38.53 14.39 -36.83
C LEU A 5 -38.10 13.58 -35.59
N VAL A 6 -38.39 12.28 -35.56
CA VAL A 6 -37.98 11.39 -34.49
C VAL A 6 -36.44 11.23 -34.45
N ALA A 7 -35.78 11.10 -35.60
CA ALA A 7 -34.34 11.04 -35.70
C ALA A 7 -33.66 12.34 -35.24
N ALA A 8 -34.22 13.51 -35.62
CA ALA A 8 -33.72 14.81 -35.18
C ALA A 8 -33.87 14.99 -33.64
N MET A 9 -35.03 14.62 -33.07
CA MET A 9 -35.23 14.67 -31.61
C MET A 9 -34.31 13.71 -30.85
N ALA A 10 -34.09 12.51 -31.37
CA ALA A 10 -33.15 11.55 -30.77
C ALA A 10 -31.72 12.10 -30.85
N PHE A 11 -31.30 12.69 -31.94
CA PHE A 11 -29.97 13.29 -32.07
C PHE A 11 -29.78 14.48 -31.13
N VAL A 12 -30.80 15.37 -31.01
CA VAL A 12 -30.75 16.49 -30.05
C VAL A 12 -30.69 16.00 -28.61
N SER A 13 -31.49 14.98 -28.23
CA SER A 13 -31.47 14.44 -26.87
C SER A 13 -30.15 13.75 -26.54
N VAL A 14 -29.55 13.01 -27.44
CA VAL A 14 -28.22 12.38 -27.26
C VAL A 14 -27.13 13.44 -27.18
N SER A 15 -27.21 14.50 -28.04
CA SER A 15 -26.24 15.60 -27.96
C SER A 15 -26.35 16.40 -26.67
N LEU A 16 -27.56 16.62 -26.17
CA LEU A 16 -27.80 17.30 -24.88
C LEU A 16 -27.32 16.46 -23.69
N LEU A 17 -27.60 15.16 -23.74
CA LEU A 17 -27.06 14.20 -22.75
C LEU A 17 -25.52 14.16 -22.77
N ALA A 18 -24.90 14.18 -23.94
CA ALA A 18 -23.44 14.22 -24.09
C ALA A 18 -22.85 15.52 -23.50
N VAL A 19 -23.48 16.69 -23.78
CA VAL A 19 -23.07 17.99 -23.23
C VAL A 19 -23.20 18.01 -21.68
N VAL A 20 -24.33 17.51 -21.15
CA VAL A 20 -24.55 17.40 -19.69
C VAL A 20 -23.57 16.42 -19.05
N ALA A 21 -23.29 15.30 -19.69
CA ALA A 21 -22.31 14.33 -19.22
C ALA A 21 -20.88 14.91 -19.22
N VAL A 22 -20.51 15.69 -20.25
CA VAL A 22 -19.21 16.39 -20.30
C VAL A 22 -19.16 17.48 -19.23
N GLN A 23 -20.19 18.29 -19.04
CA GLN A 23 -20.20 19.33 -17.99
C GLN A 23 -20.29 18.76 -16.57
N ALA A 24 -21.02 17.66 -16.36
CA ALA A 24 -21.03 16.94 -15.10
C ALA A 24 -19.69 16.25 -14.85
N GLY A 25 -19.08 15.70 -15.89
CA GLY A 25 -17.72 15.14 -15.88
C GLY A 25 -16.68 16.19 -15.52
N ASP A 26 -16.75 17.39 -16.12
CA ASP A 26 -15.83 18.50 -15.80
C ASP A 26 -15.99 19.00 -14.36
N ARG A 27 -17.22 19.09 -13.85
CA ARG A 27 -17.48 19.45 -12.44
C ARG A 27 -17.06 18.38 -11.45
N PHE A 28 -17.30 17.12 -11.79
CA PHE A 28 -16.84 15.97 -11.00
C PHE A 28 -15.32 15.87 -11.04
N MET A 29 -14.74 16.04 -12.23
CA MET A 29 -13.31 16.04 -12.48
C MET A 29 -12.61 17.22 -11.81
N ALA A 30 -13.23 18.41 -11.80
CA ALA A 30 -12.71 19.58 -11.07
C ALA A 30 -12.75 19.36 -9.55
N ARG A 31 -13.82 18.79 -8.99
CA ARG A 31 -13.92 18.41 -7.58
C ARG A 31 -12.98 17.26 -7.23
N TYR A 32 -12.88 16.27 -8.10
CA TYR A 32 -11.95 15.15 -7.95
C TYR A 32 -10.49 15.61 -8.09
N ARG A 33 -10.21 16.52 -9.03
CA ARG A 33 -8.92 17.17 -9.22
C ARG A 33 -8.56 18.05 -8.01
N ALA A 34 -9.49 18.83 -7.46
CA ALA A 34 -9.25 19.61 -6.25
C ALA A 34 -8.95 18.71 -5.03
N SER A 35 -9.79 17.69 -4.78
CA SER A 35 -9.55 16.73 -3.69
C SER A 35 -8.31 15.88 -3.90
N PHE A 36 -8.01 15.53 -5.17
CA PHE A 36 -6.84 14.72 -5.52
C PHE A 36 -5.57 15.57 -5.56
N MET A 37 -5.65 16.81 -6.08
CA MET A 37 -4.50 17.72 -6.14
C MET A 37 -4.16 18.34 -4.79
N ASP A 38 -5.11 18.62 -3.89
CA ASP A 38 -4.80 19.03 -2.52
C ASP A 38 -4.16 17.88 -1.73
N GLN A 39 -4.66 16.66 -1.86
CA GLN A 39 -4.02 15.49 -1.26
C GLN A 39 -2.75 15.06 -2.02
N ALA A 40 -2.71 15.20 -3.34
CA ALA A 40 -1.54 14.84 -4.14
C ALA A 40 -0.44 15.88 -4.08
N LYS A 41 -0.74 17.20 -4.07
CA LYS A 41 0.28 18.25 -3.92
C LYS A 41 0.98 18.19 -2.58
N LEU A 42 0.22 17.94 -1.50
CA LEU A 42 0.81 17.74 -0.17
C LEU A 42 1.59 16.42 -0.07
N ASN A 43 1.18 15.39 -0.79
CA ASN A 43 1.72 14.04 -0.62
C ASN A 43 2.71 13.60 -1.74
N LEU A 44 2.62 14.13 -2.97
CA LEU A 44 3.57 13.84 -4.05
C LEU A 44 4.83 14.70 -3.93
N ALA A 45 4.71 15.93 -3.46
CA ALA A 45 5.86 16.74 -3.06
C ALA A 45 6.65 16.05 -1.92
N ASP A 46 5.93 15.45 -0.95
CA ASP A 46 6.52 14.66 0.13
C ASP A 46 7.15 13.34 -0.35
N MET A 47 6.74 12.82 -1.51
CA MET A 47 7.28 11.57 -2.07
C MET A 47 8.46 11.78 -3.03
N PHE A 48 8.88 13.02 -3.32
CA PHE A 48 9.97 13.33 -4.28
C PHE A 48 9.81 12.65 -5.66
N LEU A 49 8.59 12.29 -6.03
CA LEU A 49 8.28 11.77 -7.34
C LEU A 49 8.02 12.96 -8.27
N PHE A 50 9.06 13.42 -8.96
CA PHE A 50 8.96 14.38 -10.07
C PHE A 50 8.33 13.69 -11.31
N VAL A 51 7.13 13.18 -11.15
CA VAL A 51 6.38 12.67 -12.30
C VAL A 51 5.58 13.83 -12.87
N ASN A 52 5.60 13.99 -14.18
CA ASN A 52 4.83 15.00 -14.87
C ASN A 52 3.33 14.77 -14.59
N GLU A 53 2.81 15.52 -13.59
CA GLU A 53 1.45 15.37 -13.05
C GLU A 53 0.38 15.45 -14.14
N GLY A 54 0.63 16.28 -15.15
CA GLY A 54 -0.27 16.43 -16.30
C GLY A 54 -0.34 15.19 -17.18
N ALA A 55 0.79 14.53 -17.43
CA ALA A 55 0.82 13.33 -18.28
C ALA A 55 0.19 12.11 -17.60
N LEU A 56 0.41 11.94 -16.29
CA LEU A 56 -0.23 10.85 -15.54
C LEU A 56 -1.75 11.07 -15.42
N PHE A 57 -2.17 12.30 -15.15
CA PHE A 57 -3.59 12.61 -15.05
C PHE A 57 -4.30 12.45 -16.39
N SER A 58 -3.70 12.93 -17.49
CA SER A 58 -4.28 12.79 -18.82
C SER A 58 -4.35 11.32 -19.27
N SER A 59 -3.31 10.52 -19.05
CA SER A 59 -3.32 9.09 -19.38
C SER A 59 -4.35 8.31 -18.57
N TYR A 60 -4.49 8.65 -17.29
CA TYR A 60 -5.51 8.04 -16.42
C TYR A 60 -6.93 8.46 -16.82
N ALA A 61 -7.16 9.73 -17.16
CA ALA A 61 -8.46 10.22 -17.63
C ALA A 61 -8.88 9.57 -18.95
N VAL A 62 -7.92 9.38 -19.87
CA VAL A 62 -8.15 8.65 -21.12
C VAL A 62 -8.48 7.18 -20.87
N ALA A 63 -7.78 6.53 -19.94
CA ALA A 63 -8.06 5.13 -19.57
C ALA A 63 -9.43 4.99 -18.89
N LEU A 64 -9.80 5.93 -18.02
CA LEU A 64 -11.08 5.93 -17.30
C LEU A 64 -12.29 6.12 -18.22
N ALA A 65 -12.15 6.86 -19.34
CA ALA A 65 -13.18 7.02 -20.35
C ALA A 65 -13.11 5.93 -21.44
N GLY A 66 -11.91 5.59 -21.90
CA GLY A 66 -11.68 4.69 -23.03
C GLY A 66 -11.96 3.22 -22.72
N ILE A 67 -11.54 2.73 -21.55
CA ILE A 67 -11.71 1.31 -21.22
C ILE A 67 -13.19 0.93 -21.05
N PRO A 68 -14.03 1.65 -20.28
CA PRO A 68 -15.46 1.35 -20.21
C PRO A 68 -16.19 1.49 -21.54
N LEU A 69 -15.80 2.47 -22.37
CA LEU A 69 -16.37 2.65 -23.70
C LEU A 69 -16.08 1.47 -24.62
N LEU A 70 -14.82 1.00 -24.64
CA LEU A 70 -14.42 -0.19 -25.38
C LEU A 70 -15.15 -1.45 -24.89
N LEU A 71 -15.27 -1.63 -23.59
CA LEU A 71 -15.99 -2.76 -23.02
C LEU A 71 -17.50 -2.71 -23.34
N TRP A 72 -18.08 -1.54 -23.39
CA TRP A 72 -19.47 -1.36 -23.80
C TRP A 72 -19.68 -1.74 -25.27
N LEU A 73 -18.79 -1.30 -26.17
CA LEU A 73 -18.82 -1.65 -27.59
C LEU A 73 -18.65 -3.15 -27.86
N LEU A 74 -17.81 -3.83 -27.05
CA LEU A 74 -17.51 -5.26 -27.22
C LEU A 74 -18.56 -6.17 -26.57
N SER A 75 -19.11 -5.78 -25.40
CA SER A 75 -20.02 -6.65 -24.64
C SER A 75 -21.50 -6.40 -24.91
N GLY A 76 -21.87 -5.24 -25.51
CA GLY A 76 -23.27 -4.84 -25.72
C GLY A 76 -24.10 -4.68 -24.43
N GLY A 77 -23.49 -4.89 -23.26
CA GLY A 77 -24.14 -4.84 -21.94
C GLY A 77 -23.58 -3.75 -21.04
N TRP A 78 -24.38 -3.30 -20.08
CA TRP A 78 -24.01 -2.22 -19.16
C TRP A 78 -23.22 -2.69 -17.93
N PHE A 79 -23.27 -3.98 -17.62
CA PHE A 79 -22.66 -4.54 -16.40
C PHE A 79 -21.13 -4.43 -16.40
N LEU A 80 -20.47 -4.89 -17.46
CA LEU A 80 -19.01 -4.87 -17.60
C LEU A 80 -18.41 -3.46 -17.59
N PRO A 81 -18.94 -2.46 -18.32
CA PRO A 81 -18.46 -1.08 -18.26
C PRO A 81 -18.57 -0.45 -16.87
N VAL A 82 -19.70 -0.68 -16.17
CA VAL A 82 -19.91 -0.13 -14.83
C VAL A 82 -18.92 -0.73 -13.84
N VAL A 83 -18.71 -2.05 -13.87
CA VAL A 83 -17.70 -2.72 -13.00
C VAL A 83 -16.30 -2.19 -13.31
N ALA A 84 -15.93 -2.06 -14.57
CA ALA A 84 -14.64 -1.51 -14.97
C ALA A 84 -14.43 -0.06 -14.50
N LEU A 85 -15.46 0.78 -14.58
CA LEU A 85 -15.40 2.16 -14.11
C LEU A 85 -15.22 2.26 -12.60
N VAL A 86 -15.92 1.43 -11.82
CA VAL A 86 -15.78 1.38 -10.36
C VAL A 86 -14.39 0.87 -9.97
N LEU A 87 -13.90 -0.19 -10.62
CA LEU A 87 -12.56 -0.71 -10.40
C LEU A 87 -11.49 0.34 -10.72
N LEU A 88 -11.54 0.96 -11.90
CA LEU A 88 -10.61 2.01 -12.30
C LEU A 88 -10.64 3.20 -11.34
N ALA A 89 -11.81 3.64 -10.87
CA ALA A 89 -11.93 4.75 -9.93
C ALA A 89 -11.30 4.46 -8.55
N THR A 90 -11.23 3.19 -8.13
CA THR A 90 -10.63 2.79 -6.85
C THR A 90 -9.13 2.54 -6.91
N VAL A 91 -8.60 2.20 -8.10
CA VAL A 91 -7.17 1.89 -8.33
C VAL A 91 -6.21 2.98 -7.81
N PRO A 92 -6.34 4.27 -8.13
CA PRO A 92 -5.36 5.27 -7.72
C PRO A 92 -5.28 5.44 -6.20
N ARG A 93 -6.42 5.33 -5.50
CA ARG A 93 -6.43 5.39 -4.03
C ARG A 93 -5.68 4.22 -3.39
N HIS A 94 -5.87 3.01 -3.93
CA HIS A 94 -5.18 1.81 -3.44
C HIS A 94 -3.70 1.85 -3.79
N ALA A 95 -3.35 2.21 -5.04
CA ALA A 95 -1.97 2.34 -5.49
C ALA A 95 -1.20 3.35 -4.62
N TYR A 96 -1.79 4.52 -4.35
CA TYR A 96 -1.19 5.53 -3.48
C TYR A 96 -0.95 5.00 -2.06
N ARG A 97 -1.94 4.35 -1.44
CA ARG A 97 -1.79 3.78 -0.09
C ARG A 97 -0.67 2.73 -0.04
N VAL A 98 -0.63 1.85 -1.05
CA VAL A 98 0.41 0.80 -1.13
C VAL A 98 1.80 1.42 -1.32
N LEU A 99 1.94 2.41 -2.21
CA LEU A 99 3.22 3.09 -2.45
C LEU A 99 3.69 3.85 -1.20
N ARG A 100 2.80 4.59 -0.55
CA ARG A 100 3.10 5.28 0.72
C ARG A 100 3.52 4.30 1.80
N GLN A 101 2.80 3.20 1.95
CA GLN A 101 3.14 2.18 2.96
C GLN A 101 4.49 1.52 2.66
N ARG A 102 4.77 1.22 1.40
CA ARG A 102 6.09 0.70 0.98
C ARG A 102 7.22 1.69 1.29
N ARG A 103 6.99 2.99 1.06
CA ARG A 103 7.96 4.04 1.39
C ARG A 103 8.20 4.12 2.90
N ILE A 104 7.13 4.15 3.70
CA ILE A 104 7.20 4.17 5.17
C ILE A 104 7.93 2.93 5.70
N ASN A 105 7.59 1.73 5.22
CA ASN A 105 8.27 0.50 5.61
C ASN A 105 9.76 0.51 5.24
N LYS A 106 10.11 1.13 4.11
CA LYS A 106 11.51 1.26 3.71
C LYS A 106 12.27 2.22 4.62
N ILE A 107 11.64 3.33 5.04
CA ILE A 107 12.22 4.24 6.05
C ILE A 107 12.43 3.49 7.37
N GLN A 108 11.46 2.70 7.83
CA GLN A 108 11.57 1.90 9.04
C GLN A 108 12.78 0.95 9.00
N GLN A 109 13.01 0.30 7.88
CA GLN A 109 14.17 -0.59 7.68
C GLN A 109 15.51 0.14 7.66
N GLN A 110 15.54 1.38 7.14
CA GLN A 110 16.77 2.19 7.02
C GLN A 110 17.10 2.96 8.31
N LEU A 111 16.10 3.19 9.17
CA LEU A 111 16.25 4.02 10.35
C LEU A 111 17.36 3.54 11.31
N PRO A 112 17.50 2.27 11.65
CA PRO A 112 18.57 1.81 12.55
C PRO A 112 19.98 2.11 12.02
N ASP A 113 20.20 1.91 10.72
CA ASP A 113 21.49 2.18 10.09
C ASP A 113 21.79 3.69 10.05
N GLY A 114 20.78 4.51 9.74
CA GLY A 114 20.88 5.97 9.81
C GLY A 114 21.19 6.48 11.20
N LEU A 115 20.53 5.95 12.24
CA LEU A 115 20.82 6.30 13.64
C LEU A 115 22.21 5.88 14.07
N MET A 116 22.70 4.72 13.63
CA MET A 116 24.06 4.27 13.91
C MET A 116 25.09 5.18 13.23
N MET A 117 24.82 5.65 12.00
CA MET A 117 25.69 6.60 11.31
C MET A 117 25.73 7.95 12.04
N LEU A 118 24.58 8.48 12.51
CA LEU A 118 24.52 9.68 13.35
C LEU A 118 25.30 9.48 14.66
N ALA A 119 25.09 8.37 15.36
CA ALA A 119 25.78 8.05 16.60
C ALA A 119 27.31 7.99 16.42
N SER A 120 27.78 7.41 15.32
CA SER A 120 29.20 7.33 14.99
C SER A 120 29.81 8.72 14.71
N SER A 121 29.10 9.56 13.97
CA SER A 121 29.53 10.93 13.71
C SER A 121 29.60 11.78 15.00
N LEU A 122 28.60 11.64 15.87
CA LEU A 122 28.58 12.33 17.15
C LEU A 122 29.71 11.86 18.09
N ARG A 123 30.05 10.55 18.11
CA ARG A 123 31.19 10.01 18.85
C ARG A 123 32.53 10.56 18.34
N ALA A 124 32.63 10.83 17.04
CA ALA A 124 33.80 11.46 16.43
C ALA A 124 33.89 12.97 16.73
N GLY A 125 32.93 13.52 17.52
CA GLY A 125 32.91 14.94 17.88
C GLY A 125 32.24 15.85 16.85
N VAL A 126 31.62 15.27 15.80
CA VAL A 126 30.84 16.03 14.83
C VAL A 126 29.54 16.50 15.48
N GLY A 127 29.18 17.77 15.31
CA GLY A 127 27.90 18.28 15.84
C GLY A 127 26.68 17.61 15.21
N PHE A 128 25.52 17.66 15.86
CA PHE A 128 24.30 17.00 15.40
C PHE A 128 23.87 17.44 13.99
N ASN A 129 23.85 18.77 13.73
CA ASN A 129 23.41 19.27 12.42
C ASN A 129 24.36 18.87 11.28
N PRO A 130 25.70 18.99 11.38
CA PRO A 130 26.61 18.47 10.37
C PRO A 130 26.52 16.94 10.17
N ALA A 131 26.29 16.17 11.27
CA ALA A 131 26.09 14.72 11.17
C ALA A 131 24.79 14.38 10.43
N LEU A 132 23.73 15.15 10.68
CA LEU A 132 22.45 15.01 9.97
C LEU A 132 22.58 15.37 8.49
N GLU A 133 23.39 16.40 8.16
CA GLU A 133 23.68 16.80 6.78
C GLU A 133 24.43 15.68 6.02
N THR A 134 25.43 15.08 6.66
CA THR A 134 26.15 13.94 6.08
C THR A 134 25.19 12.78 5.80
N LEU A 135 24.32 12.44 6.75
CA LEU A 135 23.32 11.38 6.58
C LEU A 135 22.30 11.71 5.48
N ALA A 136 21.90 12.98 5.37
CA ALA A 136 20.96 13.41 4.32
C ALA A 136 21.59 13.37 2.92
N LYS A 137 22.93 13.58 2.82
CA LYS A 137 23.67 13.58 1.55
C LYS A 137 24.08 12.18 1.13
N ASP A 138 24.64 11.39 2.04
CA ASP A 138 25.26 10.10 1.75
C ASP A 138 24.34 8.92 2.05
N GLY A 139 23.21 9.17 2.71
CA GLY A 139 22.24 8.15 3.10
C GLY A 139 21.41 7.64 1.93
N VAL A 140 20.72 6.52 2.17
CA VAL A 140 19.91 5.85 1.15
C VAL A 140 18.47 6.42 1.13
N PRO A 141 17.91 6.78 -0.05
CA PRO A 141 16.49 7.13 -0.16
C PRO A 141 15.58 5.96 0.25
N PRO A 142 14.45 6.21 0.92
CA PRO A 142 13.78 7.47 1.18
C PRO A 142 14.15 8.21 2.47
N LEU A 143 14.88 7.60 3.42
CA LEU A 143 15.24 8.24 4.69
C LEU A 143 16.05 9.53 4.47
N ALA A 144 17.07 9.49 3.64
CA ALA A 144 17.91 10.65 3.31
C ALA A 144 17.09 11.83 2.74
N GLN A 145 16.07 11.56 1.95
CA GLN A 145 15.17 12.58 1.41
C GLN A 145 14.37 13.28 2.50
N GLU A 146 13.83 12.53 3.48
CA GLU A 146 13.09 13.11 4.60
C GLU A 146 13.99 13.96 5.49
N LEU A 147 15.23 13.51 5.73
CA LEU A 147 16.21 14.27 6.51
C LEU A 147 16.67 15.52 5.75
N SER A 148 16.75 15.48 4.43
CA SER A 148 17.00 16.68 3.60
C SER A 148 15.89 17.71 3.74
N LEU A 149 14.63 17.30 3.94
CA LEU A 149 13.52 18.23 4.24
C LEU A 149 13.71 18.87 5.62
N VAL A 150 14.09 18.09 6.63
CA VAL A 150 14.38 18.61 7.97
C VAL A 150 15.45 19.70 7.90
N LEU A 151 16.53 19.46 7.16
CA LEU A 151 17.60 20.44 6.96
C LEU A 151 17.12 21.70 6.23
N ARG A 152 16.29 21.55 5.21
CA ARG A 152 15.70 22.71 4.50
C ARG A 152 14.81 23.55 5.43
N GLU A 153 13.99 22.91 6.25
CA GLU A 153 13.18 23.59 7.26
C GLU A 153 14.07 24.37 8.23
N GLN A 154 15.18 23.79 8.70
CA GLN A 154 16.17 24.48 9.53
C GLN A 154 16.83 25.67 8.83
N HIS A 155 17.20 25.52 7.54
CA HIS A 155 17.76 26.62 6.75
C HIS A 155 16.76 27.76 6.53
N MET A 156 15.45 27.48 6.59
CA MET A 156 14.38 28.49 6.55
C MET A 156 14.09 29.10 7.92
N GLY A 157 14.86 28.76 8.96
CA GLY A 157 14.72 29.31 10.30
C GLY A 157 13.81 28.53 11.26
N VAL A 158 13.31 27.36 10.85
CA VAL A 158 12.55 26.47 11.73
C VAL A 158 13.50 25.83 12.76
N ARG A 159 13.09 25.80 14.02
CA ARG A 159 13.89 25.16 15.08
C ARG A 159 14.07 23.66 14.80
N THR A 160 15.21 23.12 15.22
CA THR A 160 15.54 21.70 15.00
C THR A 160 14.47 20.75 15.56
N GLU A 161 13.97 21.05 16.76
CA GLU A 161 12.94 20.26 17.43
C GLU A 161 11.66 20.22 16.59
N GLU A 162 11.21 21.39 16.13
CA GLU A 162 10.00 21.52 15.32
C GLU A 162 10.16 20.85 13.94
N ALA A 163 11.31 20.99 13.29
CA ALA A 163 11.61 20.32 12.02
C ALA A 163 11.61 18.79 12.17
N LEU A 164 12.11 18.26 13.29
CA LEU A 164 12.06 16.84 13.61
C LEU A 164 10.64 16.37 13.94
N GLU A 165 9.83 17.17 14.61
CA GLU A 165 8.41 16.86 14.82
C GLU A 165 7.63 16.84 13.50
N ASN A 166 7.94 17.76 12.57
CA ASN A 166 7.39 17.75 11.22
C ASN A 166 7.74 16.45 10.49
N PHE A 167 8.98 15.98 10.62
CA PHE A 167 9.40 14.67 10.11
C PHE A 167 8.57 13.54 10.72
N ALA A 168 8.36 13.52 12.06
CA ALA A 168 7.53 12.50 12.71
C ALA A 168 6.05 12.55 12.27
N ARG A 169 5.54 13.73 11.90
CA ARG A 169 4.18 13.89 11.33
C ARG A 169 4.08 13.35 9.90
N ARG A 170 5.11 13.56 9.07
CA ARG A 170 5.16 13.02 7.69
C ARG A 170 5.34 11.50 7.68
N VAL A 171 6.16 10.98 8.60
CA VAL A 171 6.47 9.55 8.73
C VAL A 171 5.94 9.03 10.07
N PRO A 172 4.66 8.65 10.16
CA PRO A 172 3.99 8.32 11.41
C PRO A 172 4.37 6.92 11.91
N LEU A 173 5.67 6.68 12.09
CA LEU A 173 6.22 5.47 12.70
C LEU A 173 6.50 5.68 14.18
N PRO A 174 6.16 4.73 15.07
CA PRO A 174 6.55 4.79 16.48
C PRO A 174 8.07 4.96 16.65
N ASP A 175 8.86 4.28 15.82
CA ASP A 175 10.31 4.28 15.84
C ASP A 175 10.88 5.68 15.52
N VAL A 176 10.26 6.41 14.59
CA VAL A 176 10.61 7.82 14.27
C VAL A 176 10.26 8.75 15.43
N LYS A 177 9.11 8.56 16.07
CA LYS A 177 8.73 9.33 17.26
C LYS A 177 9.71 9.13 18.41
N LEU A 178 10.17 7.90 18.63
CA LEU A 178 11.21 7.60 19.63
C LEU A 178 12.53 8.29 19.30
N PHE A 179 12.95 8.29 18.05
CA PHE A 179 14.14 9.02 17.60
C PHE A 179 14.02 10.52 17.88
N VAL A 180 12.89 11.16 17.48
CA VAL A 180 12.66 12.58 17.71
C VAL A 180 12.66 12.91 19.19
N ALA A 181 11.94 12.14 20.01
CA ALA A 181 11.90 12.31 21.45
C ALA A 181 13.30 12.18 22.08
N ALA A 182 14.08 11.17 21.67
CA ALA A 182 15.44 10.97 22.16
C ALA A 182 16.35 12.16 21.86
N VAL A 183 16.26 12.72 20.65
CA VAL A 183 17.03 13.92 20.26
C VAL A 183 16.60 15.15 21.08
N CYS A 184 15.29 15.41 21.17
CA CYS A 184 14.77 16.57 21.91
C CYS A 184 15.20 16.52 23.39
N ILE A 185 14.97 15.37 24.07
CA ILE A 185 15.33 15.20 25.49
C ILE A 185 16.83 15.33 25.70
N SER A 186 17.65 14.66 24.86
CA SER A 186 19.11 14.71 25.03
C SER A 186 19.68 16.12 24.82
N ARG A 187 19.04 16.94 24.01
CA ARG A 187 19.44 18.35 23.80
C ARG A 187 19.01 19.25 24.95
N GLU A 188 17.85 19.00 25.54
CA GLU A 188 17.34 19.78 26.69
C GLU A 188 18.12 19.49 27.97
N VAL A 189 18.39 18.20 28.24
CA VAL A 189 19.01 17.74 29.50
C VAL A 189 20.54 17.70 29.39
N GLY A 190 21.13 17.81 28.20
CA GLY A 190 22.59 17.72 27.99
C GLY A 190 23.12 16.28 28.07
N GLY A 191 22.30 15.28 27.76
CA GLY A 191 22.66 13.88 27.80
C GLY A 191 23.61 13.44 26.67
N ASN A 192 24.20 12.23 26.78
CA ASN A 192 25.04 11.63 25.74
C ASN A 192 24.18 11.16 24.55
N LEU A 193 23.88 12.07 23.64
CA LEU A 193 23.07 11.81 22.44
C LEU A 193 23.64 10.67 21.58
N ALA A 194 24.97 10.58 21.49
CA ALA A 194 25.62 9.54 20.67
C ALA A 194 25.32 8.13 21.20
N GLU A 195 25.36 7.95 22.52
CA GLU A 195 25.06 6.67 23.17
C GLU A 195 23.56 6.35 23.09
N THR A 196 22.71 7.34 23.32
CA THR A 196 21.26 7.20 23.22
C THR A 196 20.84 6.74 21.81
N LEU A 197 21.38 7.37 20.76
CA LEU A 197 21.09 6.98 19.37
C LEU A 197 21.65 5.61 19.01
N ALA A 198 22.83 5.24 19.52
CA ALA A 198 23.40 3.92 19.29
C ALA A 198 22.55 2.81 19.94
N THR A 199 22.11 3.02 21.19
CA THR A 199 21.23 2.09 21.89
C THR A 199 19.89 1.95 21.22
N LEU A 200 19.32 3.08 20.76
CA LEU A 200 18.07 3.08 19.99
C LEU A 200 18.23 2.31 18.67
N ALA A 201 19.32 2.56 17.92
CA ALA A 201 19.62 1.88 16.67
C ALA A 201 19.70 0.35 16.86
N GLU A 202 20.41 -0.10 17.89
CA GLU A 202 20.52 -1.53 18.21
C GLU A 202 19.17 -2.14 18.60
N THR A 203 18.38 -1.44 19.41
CA THR A 203 17.04 -1.88 19.80
C THR A 203 16.12 -2.04 18.58
N LEU A 204 16.10 -1.05 17.69
CA LEU A 204 15.32 -1.10 16.46
C LEU A 204 15.79 -2.21 15.51
N ARG A 205 17.10 -2.42 15.40
CA ARG A 205 17.67 -3.51 14.61
C ARG A 205 17.23 -4.88 15.13
N ARG A 206 17.29 -5.10 16.46
CA ARG A 206 16.80 -6.33 17.09
C ARG A 206 15.30 -6.54 16.86
N LYS A 207 14.50 -5.47 17.00
CA LYS A 207 13.06 -5.50 16.71
C LYS A 207 12.81 -5.95 15.28
N LEU A 208 13.45 -5.33 14.27
CA LEU A 208 13.28 -5.69 12.85
C LEU A 208 13.73 -7.14 12.57
N MET A 209 14.79 -7.61 13.21
CA MET A 209 15.20 -9.02 13.08
C MET A 209 14.16 -9.97 13.65
N MET A 210 13.56 -9.62 14.79
CA MET A 210 12.48 -10.43 15.39
C MET A 210 11.24 -10.45 14.52
N GLU A 211 10.78 -9.28 14.05
CA GLU A 211 9.67 -9.17 13.10
C GLU A 211 9.91 -10.00 11.83
N GLY A 212 11.15 -9.97 11.31
CA GLY A 212 11.57 -10.79 10.17
C GLY A 212 11.49 -12.29 10.44
N LYS A 213 11.98 -12.75 11.61
CA LYS A 213 11.90 -14.17 12.02
C LYS A 213 10.44 -14.63 12.16
N VAL A 214 9.61 -13.84 12.83
CA VAL A 214 8.19 -14.16 13.00
C VAL A 214 7.48 -14.21 11.64
N LYS A 215 7.75 -13.25 10.76
CA LYS A 215 7.20 -13.26 9.40
C LYS A 215 7.63 -14.49 8.60
N ALA A 216 8.88 -14.92 8.72
CA ALA A 216 9.38 -16.13 8.06
C ALA A 216 8.67 -17.38 8.56
N LEU A 217 8.56 -17.55 9.90
CA LEU A 217 7.89 -18.69 10.53
C LEU A 217 6.39 -18.72 10.19
N THR A 218 5.72 -17.57 10.26
CA THR A 218 4.30 -17.48 9.91
C THR A 218 4.04 -17.73 8.41
N SER A 219 4.97 -17.33 7.54
CA SER A 219 4.88 -17.60 6.10
C SER A 219 5.06 -19.08 5.79
N GLN A 220 5.98 -19.75 6.48
CA GLN A 220 6.16 -21.20 6.38
C GLN A 220 4.90 -21.96 6.83
N GLY A 221 4.33 -21.57 7.98
CA GLY A 221 3.09 -22.18 8.48
C GLY A 221 1.88 -21.93 7.54
N LYS A 222 1.77 -20.73 6.97
CA LYS A 222 0.72 -20.43 5.97
C LYS A 222 0.85 -21.31 4.74
N LEU A 223 2.07 -21.49 4.22
CA LEU A 223 2.31 -22.37 3.07
C LEU A 223 1.95 -23.82 3.40
N GLN A 224 2.36 -24.30 4.57
CA GLN A 224 2.01 -25.65 5.05
C GLN A 224 0.49 -25.84 5.17
N GLY A 225 -0.23 -24.84 5.71
CA GLY A 225 -1.69 -24.85 5.80
C GLY A 225 -2.37 -24.91 4.42
N ILE A 226 -1.86 -24.18 3.43
CA ILE A 226 -2.38 -24.22 2.06
C ILE A 226 -2.13 -25.60 1.43
N VAL A 227 -0.92 -26.17 1.60
CA VAL A 227 -0.59 -27.50 1.05
C VAL A 227 -1.49 -28.56 1.66
N MET A 228 -1.69 -28.53 2.99
CA MET A 228 -2.59 -29.46 3.68
C MET A 228 -4.03 -29.34 3.20
N ALA A 229 -4.51 -28.10 2.98
CA ALA A 229 -5.87 -27.86 2.48
C ALA A 229 -6.06 -28.27 1.00
N LEU A 230 -5.02 -28.26 0.18
CA LEU A 230 -5.08 -28.68 -1.21
C LEU A 230 -4.92 -30.22 -1.37
N LEU A 231 -4.38 -30.90 -0.39
CA LEU A 231 -4.02 -32.30 -0.48
C LEU A 231 -5.23 -33.24 -0.68
N PRO A 232 -6.35 -33.09 0.08
CA PRO A 232 -7.54 -33.91 -0.15
C PRO A 232 -8.18 -33.68 -1.52
N VAL A 233 -8.19 -32.43 -1.99
CA VAL A 233 -8.70 -32.07 -3.32
C VAL A 233 -7.81 -32.67 -4.41
N GLY A 234 -6.49 -32.61 -4.24
CA GLY A 234 -5.54 -33.21 -5.16
C GLY A 234 -5.64 -34.74 -5.23
N ILE A 235 -5.76 -35.40 -4.07
CA ILE A 235 -5.96 -36.86 -3.99
C ILE A 235 -7.30 -37.25 -4.58
N GLY A 236 -8.39 -36.52 -4.24
CA GLY A 236 -9.71 -36.77 -4.82
C GLY A 236 -9.74 -36.65 -6.35
N GLY A 237 -9.09 -35.59 -6.87
CA GLY A 237 -8.91 -35.42 -8.31
C GLY A 237 -8.10 -36.56 -8.96
N PHE A 238 -6.99 -36.96 -8.34
CA PHE A 238 -6.19 -38.09 -8.83
C PHE A 238 -6.98 -39.41 -8.85
N LEU A 239 -7.69 -39.72 -7.77
CA LEU A 239 -8.51 -40.92 -7.67
C LEU A 239 -9.65 -40.91 -8.68
N TYR A 240 -10.22 -39.76 -8.99
CA TYR A 240 -11.25 -39.64 -10.03
C TYR A 240 -10.74 -40.07 -11.42
N PHE A 241 -9.49 -39.74 -11.76
CA PHE A 241 -8.88 -40.16 -13.04
C PHE A 241 -8.32 -41.58 -13.01
N ALA A 242 -7.77 -42.03 -11.88
CA ALA A 242 -7.12 -43.32 -11.77
C ALA A 242 -8.13 -44.47 -11.54
N TYR A 243 -9.22 -44.20 -10.83
CA TYR A 243 -10.24 -45.19 -10.44
C TYR A 243 -11.66 -44.67 -10.65
N PRO A 244 -12.10 -44.44 -11.92
CA PRO A 244 -13.38 -43.80 -12.22
C PRO A 244 -14.59 -44.61 -11.75
N GLU A 245 -14.52 -45.94 -11.73
CA GLU A 245 -15.60 -46.82 -11.27
C GLU A 245 -15.87 -46.65 -9.77
N THR A 246 -14.83 -46.58 -8.94
CA THR A 246 -14.94 -46.44 -7.51
C THR A 246 -15.41 -45.03 -7.13
N MET A 247 -14.87 -43.99 -7.80
CA MET A 247 -15.24 -42.61 -7.59
C MET A 247 -16.62 -42.26 -8.15
N GLY A 248 -17.05 -42.95 -9.24
CA GLY A 248 -18.39 -42.79 -9.78
C GLY A 248 -19.47 -43.13 -8.73
N GLY A 249 -19.32 -44.23 -7.99
CA GLY A 249 -20.21 -44.58 -6.89
C GLY A 249 -20.27 -43.50 -5.80
N LEU A 250 -19.12 -42.96 -5.38
CA LEU A 250 -19.04 -41.92 -4.35
C LEU A 250 -19.73 -40.61 -4.76
N LEU A 251 -19.63 -40.24 -6.03
CA LEU A 251 -20.19 -38.99 -6.55
C LEU A 251 -21.68 -39.09 -6.91
N HIS A 252 -22.21 -40.29 -7.17
CA HIS A 252 -23.62 -40.47 -7.55
C HIS A 252 -24.52 -40.88 -6.38
N GLU A 253 -23.95 -41.40 -5.28
CA GLU A 253 -24.71 -41.79 -4.12
C GLU A 253 -24.87 -40.62 -3.11
N PRO A 254 -26.07 -40.47 -2.48
CA PRO A 254 -26.30 -39.38 -1.49
C PRO A 254 -25.39 -39.53 -0.26
N ILE A 255 -24.96 -40.72 0.10
CA ILE A 255 -24.02 -41.01 1.19
C ILE A 255 -22.64 -40.42 0.88
N GLY A 256 -22.19 -40.52 -0.39
CA GLY A 256 -20.92 -39.95 -0.82
C GLY A 256 -20.86 -38.44 -0.72
N TRP A 257 -21.93 -37.75 -1.09
CA TRP A 257 -22.06 -36.31 -0.90
C TRP A 257 -22.02 -35.92 0.58
N GLY A 258 -22.64 -36.70 1.46
CA GLY A 258 -22.56 -36.51 2.91
C GLY A 258 -21.15 -36.61 3.45
N LEU A 259 -20.37 -37.59 3.01
CA LEU A 259 -18.96 -37.78 3.38
C LEU A 259 -18.09 -36.62 2.89
N ILE A 260 -18.24 -36.20 1.63
CA ILE A 260 -17.50 -35.05 1.07
C ILE A 260 -17.82 -33.78 1.84
N ALA A 261 -19.09 -33.54 2.18
CA ALA A 261 -19.49 -32.37 2.95
C ALA A 261 -18.87 -32.36 4.37
N ILE A 262 -18.88 -33.50 5.08
CA ILE A 262 -18.26 -33.63 6.39
C ILE A 262 -16.73 -33.38 6.30
N CYS A 263 -16.05 -34.01 5.35
CA CYS A 263 -14.62 -33.80 5.14
C CYS A 263 -14.30 -32.33 4.85
N SER A 264 -15.05 -31.67 3.96
CA SER A 264 -14.86 -30.27 3.63
C SER A 264 -15.08 -29.32 4.84
N VAL A 265 -16.07 -29.62 5.68
CA VAL A 265 -16.31 -28.85 6.91
C VAL A 265 -15.17 -29.03 7.89
N LEU A 266 -14.70 -30.25 8.13
CA LEU A 266 -13.57 -30.55 9.01
C LEU A 266 -12.28 -29.87 8.51
N GLU A 267 -12.04 -29.92 7.22
CA GLU A 267 -10.90 -29.27 6.57
C GLU A 267 -10.96 -27.74 6.73
N PHE A 268 -12.12 -27.13 6.48
CA PHE A 268 -12.31 -25.71 6.68
C PHE A 268 -12.08 -25.27 8.13
N ILE A 269 -12.60 -26.06 9.09
CA ILE A 269 -12.37 -25.80 10.52
C ILE A 269 -10.88 -25.91 10.85
N GLY A 270 -10.20 -26.98 10.40
CA GLY A 270 -8.78 -27.18 10.61
C GLY A 270 -7.93 -26.02 10.02
N TYR A 271 -8.23 -25.60 8.79
CA TYR A 271 -7.58 -24.47 8.17
C TYR A 271 -7.77 -23.16 8.95
N LYS A 272 -8.98 -22.89 9.43
CA LYS A 272 -9.27 -21.72 10.28
C LYS A 272 -8.51 -21.74 11.60
N PHE A 273 -8.41 -22.89 12.25
CA PHE A 273 -7.61 -23.05 13.47
C PHE A 273 -6.11 -22.79 13.18
N CYS A 274 -5.57 -23.36 12.11
CA CYS A 274 -4.19 -23.09 11.70
C CYS A 274 -3.97 -21.59 11.43
N GLN A 275 -4.87 -20.92 10.72
CA GLN A 275 -4.78 -19.48 10.49
C GLN A 275 -4.78 -18.68 11.81
N LYS A 276 -5.65 -19.06 12.77
CA LYS A 276 -5.75 -18.36 14.04
C LYS A 276 -4.51 -18.53 14.91
N ILE A 277 -3.90 -19.72 14.93
CA ILE A 277 -2.66 -20.01 15.68
C ILE A 277 -1.48 -19.25 15.07
N MET A 278 -1.44 -19.11 13.74
CA MET A 278 -0.36 -18.42 13.02
C MET A 278 -0.53 -16.88 12.96
N ALA A 279 -1.70 -16.34 13.30
CA ALA A 279 -1.93 -14.91 13.43
C ALA A 279 -1.35 -14.42 14.77
N ILE A 280 -0.02 -14.29 14.84
CA ILE A 280 0.66 -13.66 15.97
C ILE A 280 0.75 -12.17 15.62
N ASP A 281 -0.04 -11.35 16.28
CA ASP A 281 0.09 -9.89 16.27
C ASP A 281 1.27 -9.51 17.19
N ILE A 282 2.26 -8.82 16.60
CA ILE A 282 3.44 -8.27 17.29
C ILE A 282 3.35 -6.77 17.30
#